data_56c96860d2af70ecee388cc7cc72f014
#
_entry.id   56c96860d2af70ecee388cc7cc72f014
#
_cell.length_a   1.000
_cell.length_b   1.000
_cell.length_c   1.000
_cell.angle_alpha   90.00
_cell.angle_beta   90.00
_cell.angle_gamma   90.00
#
_symmetry.space_group_name_H-M   'P 1'
#
loop_
_entity.id
_entity.type
_entity.pdbx_description
1 polymer ?
#
loop_
_entity_poly.entity_id
_entity_poly.type
_entity_poly.pdbx_seq_one_letter_code
_entity_poly.pdbx_strand_id
1 'polypeptide(L)'
;MIDGVDNEKRRFLTKTATVVGAVGAGFLAVPFASSMRPSAKAEAMGAPVEVDIEKLEPGQRVVVLWRGKPVWVVRRTPETLAGLVELDGVLLDPQSDQSEQPASSKNEARAIKPEIFVAVGVCTHLGCSPVYRPDIAPADLGPDWKGGFFCPCHGSKFDMAGRVYKGVPAPVNLEIPPYYFASDNRIVVGLDGEKA
;
A
#
# COMPACT_ATOMS: atom_id res chain seq x y z
N MET A 1 -70.18 24.82 -2.66
CA MET A 1 -69.25 25.94 -2.50
C MET A 1 -68.43 25.68 -1.27
N ILE A 2 -67.17 25.42 -1.44
CA ILE A 2 -66.25 25.26 -0.31
C ILE A 2 -65.67 26.65 -0.04
N ASP A 3 -66.53 27.49 0.49
CA ASP A 3 -66.13 28.81 1.03
C ASP A 3 -65.60 28.61 2.42
N GLY A 4 -64.34 28.89 2.62
CA GLY A 4 -63.79 28.95 3.96
C GLY A 4 -62.34 28.55 4.15
N VAL A 5 -61.58 28.44 3.07
CA VAL A 5 -60.12 28.19 3.23
C VAL A 5 -59.43 29.52 3.50
N ASP A 6 -59.06 29.77 4.78
CA ASP A 6 -58.22 30.89 5.14
C ASP A 6 -56.82 30.74 4.51
N ASN A 7 -56.57 31.46 3.43
CA ASN A 7 -55.32 31.35 2.66
C ASN A 7 -54.10 31.83 3.49
N GLU A 8 -54.28 32.70 4.48
CA GLU A 8 -53.18 33.14 5.32
C GLU A 8 -52.79 32.08 6.31
N LYS A 9 -53.74 31.43 6.96
CA LYS A 9 -53.48 30.25 7.81
C LYS A 9 -52.85 29.11 7.04
N ARG A 10 -53.35 28.85 5.84
CA ARG A 10 -52.77 27.81 4.98
C ARG A 10 -51.31 28.10 4.64
N ARG A 11 -50.98 29.34 4.24
CA ARG A 11 -49.60 29.75 3.93
C ARG A 11 -48.72 29.69 5.18
N PHE A 12 -49.22 30.11 6.32
CA PHE A 12 -48.51 30.01 7.59
C PHE A 12 -48.17 28.56 7.94
N LEU A 13 -49.19 27.70 7.94
CA LEU A 13 -49.00 26.27 8.24
C LEU A 13 -48.05 25.58 7.27
N THR A 14 -48.16 25.89 5.98
CA THR A 14 -47.28 25.31 4.96
C THR A 14 -45.82 25.75 5.19
N LYS A 15 -45.61 27.07 5.43
CA LYS A 15 -44.26 27.58 5.70
C LYS A 15 -43.66 26.96 6.96
N THR A 16 -44.47 26.89 8.05
CA THR A 16 -44.02 26.29 9.31
C THR A 16 -43.68 24.81 9.13
N ALA A 17 -44.54 24.04 8.46
CA ALA A 17 -44.26 22.62 8.15
C ALA A 17 -43.01 22.44 7.31
N THR A 18 -42.79 23.31 6.29
CA THR A 18 -41.60 23.27 5.46
C THR A 18 -40.32 23.54 6.26
N VAL A 19 -40.35 24.57 7.13
CA VAL A 19 -39.18 24.90 7.96
C VAL A 19 -38.89 23.78 8.95
N VAL A 20 -39.91 23.29 9.69
CA VAL A 20 -39.74 22.20 10.65
C VAL A 20 -39.26 20.92 9.93
N GLY A 21 -39.82 20.62 8.75
CA GLY A 21 -39.40 19.48 7.93
C GLY A 21 -37.95 19.61 7.45
N ALA A 22 -37.55 20.80 7.01
CA ALA A 22 -36.16 21.06 6.59
C ALA A 22 -35.17 20.92 7.76
N VAL A 23 -35.52 21.44 8.92
CA VAL A 23 -34.72 21.30 10.14
C VAL A 23 -34.61 19.80 10.52
N GLY A 24 -35.72 19.06 10.52
CA GLY A 24 -35.74 17.64 10.80
C GLY A 24 -34.88 16.85 9.81
N ALA A 25 -34.98 17.12 8.51
CA ALA A 25 -34.15 16.51 7.49
C ALA A 25 -32.67 16.83 7.72
N GLY A 26 -32.32 18.05 8.09
CA GLY A 26 -30.96 18.45 8.47
C GLY A 26 -30.43 17.62 9.64
N PHE A 27 -31.21 17.48 10.71
CA PHE A 27 -30.84 16.65 11.87
C PHE A 27 -30.66 15.18 11.52
N LEU A 28 -31.44 14.65 10.59
CA LEU A 28 -31.26 13.28 10.11
C LEU A 28 -30.03 13.14 9.20
N ALA A 29 -29.71 14.14 8.39
CA ALA A 29 -28.56 14.09 7.48
C ALA A 29 -27.21 14.14 8.21
N VAL A 30 -27.10 14.84 9.35
CA VAL A 30 -25.86 15.00 10.11
C VAL A 30 -25.24 13.65 10.54
N PRO A 31 -25.96 12.70 11.19
CA PRO A 31 -25.37 11.43 11.58
C PRO A 31 -24.93 10.59 10.37
N PHE A 32 -25.63 10.67 9.23
CA PHE A 32 -25.20 10.00 8.01
C PHE A 32 -23.90 10.59 7.46
N ALA A 33 -23.81 11.90 7.38
CA ALA A 33 -22.58 12.57 6.95
C ALA A 33 -21.42 12.30 7.91
N SER A 34 -21.68 12.28 9.23
CA SER A 34 -20.66 11.98 10.23
C SER A 34 -20.21 10.52 10.21
N SER A 35 -21.08 9.59 9.82
CA SER A 35 -20.72 8.16 9.72
C SER A 35 -19.74 7.85 8.59
N MET A 36 -19.59 8.77 7.62
CA MET A 36 -18.59 8.65 6.54
C MET A 36 -17.17 9.07 6.98
N ARG A 37 -17.03 9.66 8.15
CA ARG A 37 -15.69 9.98 8.69
C ARG A 37 -14.98 8.70 9.13
N PRO A 38 -13.65 8.60 8.92
CA PRO A 38 -12.89 7.47 9.42
C PRO A 38 -13.10 7.29 10.94
N SER A 39 -13.21 6.06 11.38
CA SER A 39 -13.19 5.78 12.82
C SER A 39 -11.79 5.97 13.39
N ALA A 40 -11.66 6.22 14.71
CA ALA A 40 -10.37 6.30 15.39
C ALA A 40 -9.49 5.06 15.14
N LYS A 41 -10.11 3.88 14.98
CA LYS A 41 -9.40 2.65 14.62
C LYS A 41 -8.84 2.72 13.18
N ALA A 42 -9.60 3.25 12.23
CA ALA A 42 -9.16 3.39 10.85
C ALA A 42 -8.03 4.44 10.74
N GLU A 43 -8.12 5.54 11.49
CA GLU A 43 -7.07 6.55 11.58
C GLU A 43 -5.78 5.97 12.18
N ALA A 44 -5.89 5.23 13.28
CA ALA A 44 -4.74 4.55 13.91
C ALA A 44 -4.09 3.51 12.98
N MET A 45 -4.88 2.77 12.19
CA MET A 45 -4.35 1.82 11.20
C MET A 45 -3.62 2.53 10.04
N GLY A 46 -3.98 3.78 9.74
CA GLY A 46 -3.35 4.61 8.72
C GLY A 46 -2.11 5.35 9.20
N ALA A 47 -1.82 5.33 10.49
CA ALA A 47 -0.70 6.04 11.08
C ALA A 47 0.65 5.50 10.54
N PRO A 48 1.68 6.36 10.45
CA PRO A 48 3.02 5.95 10.10
C PRO A 48 3.58 4.93 11.11
N VAL A 49 4.43 4.03 10.63
CA VAL A 49 5.06 2.98 11.46
C VAL A 49 6.57 3.16 11.43
N GLU A 50 7.17 3.28 12.61
CA GLU A 50 8.62 3.30 12.75
C GLU A 50 9.18 1.87 12.78
N VAL A 51 10.28 1.66 12.07
CA VAL A 51 10.99 0.37 11.99
C VAL A 51 12.45 0.59 12.33
N ASP A 52 12.90 -0.06 13.38
CA ASP A 52 14.32 -0.12 13.73
C ASP A 52 15.01 -1.24 12.94
N ILE A 53 16.06 -0.89 12.20
CA ILE A 53 16.84 -1.80 11.36
C ILE A 53 18.28 -1.97 11.83
N GLU A 54 18.63 -1.52 13.03
CA GLU A 54 19.99 -1.60 13.56
C GLU A 54 20.49 -3.05 13.61
N LYS A 55 19.63 -3.97 14.04
CA LYS A 55 19.95 -5.40 14.19
C LYS A 55 19.55 -6.24 12.96
N LEU A 56 19.08 -5.61 11.90
CA LEU A 56 18.71 -6.33 10.69
C LEU A 56 19.97 -6.66 9.87
N GLU A 57 20.35 -7.93 9.85
CA GLU A 57 21.55 -8.40 9.14
C GLU A 57 21.29 -8.57 7.64
N PRO A 58 22.35 -8.54 6.78
CA PRO A 58 22.23 -8.83 5.36
C PRO A 58 21.53 -10.18 5.11
N GLY A 59 20.57 -10.20 4.19
CA GLY A 59 19.73 -11.36 3.90
C GLY A 59 18.53 -11.53 4.84
N GLN A 60 18.42 -10.77 5.90
CA GLN A 60 17.28 -10.82 6.83
C GLN A 60 16.14 -9.90 6.40
N ARG A 61 14.95 -10.21 6.91
CA ARG A 61 13.72 -9.47 6.70
C ARG A 61 12.97 -9.23 8.02
N VAL A 62 12.51 -8.01 8.25
CA VAL A 62 11.52 -7.69 9.27
C VAL A 62 10.18 -7.38 8.60
N VAL A 63 9.09 -7.67 9.30
CA VAL A 63 7.72 -7.44 8.83
C VAL A 63 7.00 -6.55 9.82
N VAL A 64 6.42 -5.46 9.33
CA VAL A 64 5.56 -4.57 10.11
C VAL A 64 4.20 -4.46 9.46
N LEU A 65 3.19 -4.03 10.21
CA LEU A 65 1.85 -3.82 9.68
C LEU A 65 1.62 -2.33 9.45
N TRP A 66 1.25 -1.96 8.24
CA TRP A 66 0.82 -0.61 7.89
C TRP A 66 -0.47 -0.68 7.06
N ARG A 67 -1.47 0.08 7.45
CA ARG A 67 -2.83 0.05 6.84
C ARG A 67 -3.42 -1.36 6.74
N GLY A 68 -3.13 -2.22 7.71
CA GLY A 68 -3.59 -3.60 7.71
C GLY A 68 -2.90 -4.54 6.71
N LYS A 69 -1.91 -4.04 5.96
CA LYS A 69 -1.09 -4.84 5.03
C LYS A 69 0.29 -5.11 5.65
N PRO A 70 0.89 -6.28 5.43
CA PRO A 70 2.28 -6.52 5.80
C PRO A 70 3.20 -5.65 4.94
N VAL A 71 4.14 -4.96 5.56
CA VAL A 71 5.24 -4.28 4.88
C VAL A 71 6.54 -4.96 5.26
N TRP A 72 7.32 -5.32 4.26
CA TRP A 72 8.60 -5.96 4.41
C TRP A 72 9.71 -4.94 4.35
N VAL A 73 10.65 -5.04 5.26
CA VAL A 73 11.94 -4.35 5.20
C VAL A 73 13.02 -5.43 5.12
N VAL A 74 13.74 -5.47 4.02
CA VAL A 74 14.76 -6.49 3.73
C VAL A 74 16.11 -5.81 3.61
N ARG A 75 17.12 -6.30 4.32
CA ARG A 75 18.51 -5.90 4.08
C ARG A 75 19.10 -6.84 3.04
N ARG A 76 19.31 -6.32 1.83
CA ARG A 76 19.88 -7.07 0.70
C ARG A 76 21.38 -7.21 0.85
N THR A 77 21.92 -8.33 0.37
CA THR A 77 23.37 -8.54 0.29
C THR A 77 23.95 -7.91 -0.96
N PRO A 78 25.27 -7.64 -1.01
CA PRO A 78 25.93 -7.17 -2.23
C PRO A 78 25.70 -8.10 -3.45
N GLU A 79 25.70 -9.40 -3.22
CA GLU A 79 25.45 -10.40 -4.26
C GLU A 79 24.03 -10.29 -4.82
N THR A 80 23.04 -10.07 -3.94
CA THR A 80 21.65 -9.83 -4.33
C THR A 80 21.54 -8.59 -5.21
N LEU A 81 22.21 -7.49 -4.83
CA LEU A 81 22.19 -6.25 -5.59
C LEU A 81 22.84 -6.40 -6.97
N ALA A 82 23.98 -7.09 -7.05
CA ALA A 82 24.65 -7.38 -8.32
C ALA A 82 23.76 -8.21 -9.27
N GLY A 83 22.99 -9.14 -8.73
CA GLY A 83 22.09 -10.00 -9.52
C GLY A 83 20.85 -9.29 -10.08
N LEU A 84 20.48 -8.09 -9.59
CA LEU A 84 19.28 -7.38 -10.07
C LEU A 84 19.38 -7.00 -11.56
N VAL A 85 20.54 -6.57 -12.01
CA VAL A 85 20.78 -6.14 -13.40
C VAL A 85 20.68 -7.30 -14.38
N GLU A 86 21.07 -8.51 -13.94
CA GLU A 86 21.05 -9.72 -14.78
C GLU A 86 19.62 -10.16 -15.15
N LEU A 87 18.61 -9.71 -14.41
CA LEU A 87 17.22 -10.14 -14.55
C LEU A 87 16.39 -9.29 -15.52
N ASP A 88 16.86 -8.15 -16.00
CA ASP A 88 16.06 -7.21 -16.81
C ASP A 88 15.40 -7.88 -18.03
N GLY A 89 16.09 -8.82 -18.67
CA GLY A 89 15.57 -9.54 -19.83
C GLY A 89 14.35 -10.45 -19.55
N VAL A 90 14.20 -10.91 -18.30
CA VAL A 90 13.13 -11.85 -17.87
C VAL A 90 12.02 -11.18 -17.06
N LEU A 91 12.16 -9.90 -16.74
CA LEU A 91 11.16 -9.13 -15.99
C LEU A 91 10.15 -8.46 -16.92
N LEU A 92 8.91 -8.31 -16.44
CA LEU A 92 7.82 -7.68 -17.19
C LEU A 92 7.97 -6.16 -17.25
N ASP A 93 8.31 -5.54 -16.10
CA ASP A 93 8.48 -4.09 -15.93
C ASP A 93 9.78 -3.81 -15.16
N PRO A 94 10.96 -4.02 -15.80
CA PRO A 94 12.25 -3.89 -15.12
C PRO A 94 12.55 -2.47 -14.65
N GLN A 95 12.04 -1.45 -15.34
CA GLN A 95 12.22 -0.04 -14.98
C GLN A 95 11.12 0.49 -14.05
N SER A 96 10.14 -0.35 -13.72
CA SER A 96 8.99 0.00 -12.85
C SER A 96 8.20 1.22 -13.33
N ASP A 97 7.96 1.31 -14.63
CA ASP A 97 7.20 2.42 -15.23
C ASP A 97 5.69 2.30 -14.98
N GLN A 98 5.19 1.07 -14.79
CA GLN A 98 3.77 0.77 -14.57
C GLN A 98 3.41 0.48 -13.10
N SER A 99 4.38 0.59 -12.20
CA SER A 99 4.25 0.12 -10.82
C SER A 99 4.17 1.28 -9.82
N GLU A 100 3.42 1.07 -8.73
CA GLU A 100 3.27 2.09 -7.67
C GLU A 100 4.54 2.18 -6.82
N GLN A 101 5.14 3.36 -6.80
CA GLN A 101 6.32 3.67 -6.00
C GLN A 101 6.50 5.19 -5.83
N PRO A 102 7.07 5.65 -4.70
CA PRO A 102 7.50 7.04 -4.53
C PRO A 102 8.61 7.40 -5.53
N ALA A 103 8.70 8.69 -5.90
CA ALA A 103 9.76 9.18 -6.79
C ALA A 103 11.17 8.88 -6.26
N SER A 104 11.36 8.93 -4.94
CA SER A 104 12.61 8.59 -4.25
C SER A 104 13.07 7.14 -4.42
N SER A 105 12.14 6.24 -4.77
CA SER A 105 12.40 4.82 -4.99
C SER A 105 12.31 4.42 -6.47
N LYS A 106 12.16 5.38 -7.39
CA LYS A 106 12.12 5.12 -8.84
C LYS A 106 13.54 4.99 -9.41
N ASN A 107 14.18 3.85 -9.13
CA ASN A 107 15.51 3.45 -9.60
C ASN A 107 15.57 1.93 -9.74
N GLU A 108 16.66 1.38 -10.27
CA GLU A 108 16.86 -0.05 -10.49
C GLU A 108 16.69 -0.90 -9.22
N ALA A 109 17.14 -0.39 -8.09
CA ALA A 109 17.02 -1.05 -6.80
C ALA A 109 15.62 -0.92 -6.19
N ARG A 110 14.76 -0.04 -6.72
CA ARG A 110 13.45 0.34 -6.18
C ARG A 110 13.51 0.66 -4.68
N ALA A 111 14.50 1.44 -4.29
CA ALA A 111 14.77 1.80 -2.89
C ALA A 111 15.48 3.13 -2.80
N ILE A 112 15.32 3.84 -1.66
CA ILE A 112 16.06 5.06 -1.33
C ILE A 112 17.55 4.73 -1.09
N LYS A 113 17.81 3.68 -0.29
CA LYS A 113 19.15 3.08 -0.10
C LYS A 113 19.13 1.69 -0.71
N PRO A 114 20.00 1.37 -1.70
CA PRO A 114 19.95 0.11 -2.42
C PRO A 114 19.96 -1.14 -1.54
N GLU A 115 20.65 -1.11 -0.42
CA GLU A 115 20.75 -2.23 0.52
C GLU A 115 19.47 -2.46 1.33
N ILE A 116 18.57 -1.49 1.42
CA ILE A 116 17.32 -1.60 2.19
C ILE A 116 16.12 -1.54 1.27
N PHE A 117 15.47 -2.67 1.08
CA PHE A 117 14.26 -2.78 0.28
C PHE A 117 13.01 -2.75 1.16
N VAL A 118 12.07 -1.87 0.82
CA VAL A 118 10.80 -1.72 1.54
C VAL A 118 9.66 -1.94 0.56
N ALA A 119 8.79 -2.92 0.82
CA ALA A 119 7.66 -3.19 -0.07
C ALA A 119 6.43 -3.69 0.71
N VAL A 120 5.26 -3.45 0.17
CA VAL A 120 4.02 -4.08 0.63
C VAL A 120 4.06 -5.55 0.26
N GLY A 121 3.99 -6.42 1.27
CA GLY A 121 4.10 -7.88 1.14
C GLY A 121 2.81 -8.54 0.63
N VAL A 122 2.21 -7.97 -0.40
CA VAL A 122 0.94 -8.42 -1.00
C VAL A 122 1.14 -8.60 -2.51
N CYS A 123 0.86 -9.80 -2.98
CA CYS A 123 0.95 -10.15 -4.40
C CYS A 123 -0.05 -9.32 -5.21
N THR A 124 0.43 -8.69 -6.28
CA THR A 124 -0.35 -7.84 -7.19
C THR A 124 -1.34 -8.61 -8.06
N HIS A 125 -1.34 -9.96 -8.01
CA HIS A 125 -2.35 -10.77 -8.69
C HIS A 125 -3.71 -10.71 -7.95
N LEU A 126 -3.82 -11.35 -6.78
CA LEU A 126 -5.07 -11.46 -6.00
C LEU A 126 -4.86 -11.31 -4.49
N GLY A 127 -3.79 -10.66 -4.06
CA GLY A 127 -3.62 -10.25 -2.67
C GLY A 127 -3.03 -11.30 -1.72
N CYS A 128 -2.57 -12.47 -2.18
CA CYS A 128 -1.83 -13.40 -1.33
C CYS A 128 -0.51 -12.79 -0.83
N SER A 129 0.01 -13.27 0.30
CA SER A 129 1.34 -12.87 0.77
C SER A 129 2.41 -13.79 0.17
N PRO A 130 3.32 -13.29 -0.69
CA PRO A 130 4.43 -14.09 -1.20
C PRO A 130 5.39 -14.52 -0.10
N VAL A 131 6.04 -15.65 -0.32
CA VAL A 131 7.08 -16.18 0.57
C VAL A 131 8.44 -15.59 0.19
N TYR A 132 9.19 -15.14 1.17
CA TYR A 132 10.56 -14.69 1.01
C TYR A 132 11.48 -15.89 0.72
N ARG A 133 12.13 -15.90 -0.42
CA ARG A 133 13.00 -16.97 -0.95
C ARG A 133 14.34 -16.36 -1.38
N PRO A 134 15.26 -16.10 -0.44
CA PRO A 134 16.57 -15.51 -0.73
C PRO A 134 17.56 -16.50 -1.35
N ASP A 135 17.25 -17.78 -1.30
CA ASP A 135 18.06 -18.87 -1.86
C ASP A 135 18.26 -18.70 -3.37
N ILE A 136 19.47 -19.05 -3.86
CA ILE A 136 19.83 -18.99 -5.28
C ILE A 136 19.64 -20.35 -5.90
N ALA A 137 18.99 -20.39 -7.08
CA ALA A 137 18.79 -21.59 -7.89
C ALA A 137 18.25 -22.81 -7.13
N PRO A 138 17.23 -22.68 -6.24
CA PRO A 138 16.67 -23.83 -5.55
C PRO A 138 15.95 -24.75 -6.55
N ALA A 139 15.91 -26.05 -6.26
CA ALA A 139 15.38 -27.05 -7.17
C ALA A 139 13.93 -26.82 -7.61
N ASP A 140 13.10 -26.19 -6.75
CA ASP A 140 11.69 -25.92 -7.01
C ASP A 140 11.42 -24.63 -7.81
N LEU A 141 12.36 -23.68 -7.86
CA LEU A 141 12.23 -22.42 -8.60
C LEU A 141 13.11 -22.33 -9.85
N GLY A 142 14.07 -23.24 -9.98
CA GLY A 142 14.92 -23.39 -11.16
C GLY A 142 16.22 -22.58 -11.11
N PRO A 143 17.12 -22.81 -12.08
CA PRO A 143 18.48 -22.28 -12.09
C PRO A 143 18.54 -20.74 -12.29
N ASP A 144 17.52 -20.16 -12.90
CA ASP A 144 17.46 -18.71 -13.18
C ASP A 144 16.96 -17.89 -11.97
N TRP A 145 16.58 -18.55 -10.87
CA TRP A 145 16.15 -17.87 -9.66
C TRP A 145 17.35 -17.28 -8.91
N LYS A 146 17.36 -15.96 -8.75
CA LYS A 146 18.43 -15.19 -8.08
C LYS A 146 18.03 -14.69 -6.68
N GLY A 147 17.02 -15.32 -6.06
CA GLY A 147 16.38 -14.83 -4.85
C GLY A 147 15.22 -13.88 -5.14
N GLY A 148 14.28 -13.77 -4.19
CA GLY A 148 13.13 -12.91 -4.34
C GLY A 148 11.94 -13.35 -3.51
N PHE A 149 10.75 -13.14 -4.08
CA PHE A 149 9.49 -13.45 -3.42
C PHE A 149 8.64 -14.34 -4.34
N PHE A 150 8.26 -15.50 -3.84
CA PHE A 150 7.44 -16.47 -4.56
C PHE A 150 6.03 -16.52 -3.98
N CYS A 151 5.01 -16.32 -4.80
CA CYS A 151 3.61 -16.42 -4.39
C CYS A 151 3.09 -17.84 -4.62
N PRO A 152 2.85 -18.64 -3.57
CA PRO A 152 2.45 -20.04 -3.71
C PRO A 152 1.02 -20.21 -4.20
N CYS A 153 0.18 -19.16 -4.16
CA CYS A 153 -1.22 -19.25 -4.59
C CYS A 153 -1.34 -19.60 -6.08
N HIS A 154 -0.58 -18.90 -6.94
CA HIS A 154 -0.65 -19.09 -8.40
C HIS A 154 0.72 -18.99 -9.09
N GLY A 155 1.80 -19.09 -8.33
CA GLY A 155 3.15 -19.17 -8.90
C GLY A 155 3.75 -17.83 -9.36
N SER A 156 3.19 -16.69 -8.98
CA SER A 156 3.83 -15.41 -9.30
C SER A 156 5.19 -15.28 -8.63
N LYS A 157 6.18 -14.77 -9.40
CA LYS A 157 7.56 -14.58 -8.99
C LYS A 157 7.92 -13.11 -9.04
N PHE A 158 8.63 -12.65 -8.01
CA PHE A 158 9.17 -11.29 -7.92
C PHE A 158 10.62 -11.38 -7.49
N ASP A 159 11.47 -10.56 -8.06
CA ASP A 159 12.89 -10.48 -7.67
C ASP A 159 13.09 -9.75 -6.33
N MET A 160 14.35 -9.56 -5.94
CA MET A 160 14.71 -8.88 -4.68
C MET A 160 14.51 -7.36 -4.70
N ALA A 161 14.08 -6.77 -5.83
CA ALA A 161 13.56 -5.40 -5.93
C ALA A 161 12.02 -5.39 -6.08
N GLY A 162 11.36 -6.55 -5.90
CA GLY A 162 9.91 -6.69 -6.05
C GLY A 162 9.42 -6.55 -7.49
N ARG A 163 10.31 -6.72 -8.49
CA ARG A 163 9.96 -6.64 -9.91
C ARG A 163 9.42 -8.00 -10.37
N VAL A 164 8.31 -7.97 -11.09
CA VAL A 164 7.59 -9.17 -11.50
C VAL A 164 8.22 -9.83 -12.72
N TYR A 165 8.34 -11.15 -12.70
CA TYR A 165 8.81 -11.95 -13.84
C TYR A 165 7.76 -12.00 -14.95
N LYS A 166 8.21 -12.16 -16.19
CA LYS A 166 7.34 -12.47 -17.35
C LYS A 166 6.68 -13.84 -17.17
N GLY A 167 5.50 -14.00 -17.76
CA GLY A 167 4.81 -15.29 -17.81
C GLY A 167 4.21 -15.76 -16.48
N VAL A 168 4.05 -14.88 -15.51
CA VAL A 168 3.36 -15.16 -14.24
C VAL A 168 2.07 -14.36 -14.13
N PRO A 169 1.10 -14.78 -13.25
CA PRO A 169 -0.21 -14.12 -13.17
C PRO A 169 -0.19 -12.69 -12.63
N ALA A 170 0.81 -12.29 -11.83
CA ALA A 170 0.90 -10.94 -11.30
C ALA A 170 1.17 -9.93 -12.44
N PRO A 171 0.36 -8.85 -12.58
CA PRO A 171 0.43 -7.93 -13.71
C PRO A 171 1.49 -6.83 -13.56
N VAL A 172 1.88 -6.50 -12.33
CA VAL A 172 2.80 -5.39 -12.01
C VAL A 172 3.72 -5.76 -10.85
N ASN A 173 4.77 -4.98 -10.66
CA ASN A 173 5.71 -5.12 -9.55
C ASN A 173 5.02 -4.93 -8.18
N LEU A 174 5.66 -5.37 -7.10
CA LEU A 174 5.16 -5.10 -5.75
C LEU A 174 5.09 -3.59 -5.48
N GLU A 175 4.08 -3.17 -4.74
CA GLU A 175 3.89 -1.77 -4.29
C GLU A 175 5.03 -1.36 -3.33
N ILE A 176 5.65 -0.20 -3.57
CA ILE A 176 6.55 0.44 -2.63
C ILE A 176 5.74 1.50 -1.87
N PRO A 177 5.55 1.36 -0.55
CA PRO A 177 4.84 2.37 0.23
C PRO A 177 5.71 3.65 0.33
N PRO A 178 5.11 4.82 0.59
CA PRO A 178 5.90 5.98 0.95
C PRO A 178 6.68 5.70 2.25
N TYR A 179 7.97 6.01 2.27
CA TYR A 179 8.82 5.86 3.45
C TYR A 179 10.00 6.80 3.37
N TYR A 180 10.64 7.05 4.51
CA TYR A 180 11.89 7.80 4.60
C TYR A 180 12.78 7.26 5.73
N PHE A 181 14.05 7.65 5.73
CA PHE A 181 14.99 7.34 6.80
C PHE A 181 14.99 8.50 7.81
N ALA A 182 14.46 8.27 9.01
CA ALA A 182 14.56 9.21 10.12
C ALA A 182 15.98 9.26 10.70
N SER A 183 16.73 8.18 10.57
CA SER A 183 18.17 8.06 10.83
C SER A 183 18.74 6.90 10.01
N ASP A 184 20.05 6.64 10.10
CA ASP A 184 20.67 5.52 9.38
C ASP A 184 20.06 4.15 9.73
N ASN A 185 19.56 4.00 10.96
CA ASN A 185 18.99 2.75 11.47
C ASN A 185 17.48 2.79 11.70
N ARG A 186 16.79 3.87 11.31
CA ARG A 186 15.37 4.02 11.56
C ARG A 186 14.62 4.47 10.30
N ILE A 187 13.62 3.69 9.93
CA ILE A 187 12.74 3.93 8.79
C ILE A 187 11.34 4.30 9.31
N VAL A 188 10.70 5.27 8.70
CA VAL A 188 9.28 5.59 8.90
C VAL A 188 8.53 5.23 7.63
N VAL A 189 7.59 4.29 7.74
CA VAL A 189 6.72 3.83 6.65
C VAL A 189 5.38 4.55 6.74
N GLY A 190 4.87 5.02 5.62
CA GLY A 190 3.55 5.67 5.53
C GLY A 190 3.60 7.18 5.34
N LEU A 191 4.77 7.77 5.35
CA LEU A 191 5.01 9.19 5.05
C LEU A 191 6.12 9.32 3.99
N ASP A 192 5.97 10.32 3.12
CA ASP A 192 7.03 10.78 2.23
C ASP A 192 7.92 11.78 2.99
N GLY A 193 9.24 11.59 2.93
CA GLY A 193 10.20 12.45 3.63
C GLY A 193 10.19 13.93 3.20
N GLU A 194 9.54 14.25 2.07
CA GLU A 194 9.33 15.64 1.64
C GLU A 194 8.19 16.36 2.39
N LYS A 195 7.43 15.62 3.22
CA LYS A 195 6.25 16.13 3.95
C LYS A 195 6.33 15.94 5.48
N ALA A 196 7.49 15.55 5.99
CA ALA A 196 7.71 15.34 7.42
C ALA A 196 8.27 16.61 8.10
#